data_09ee1571ddc04a6cf8795c4659ee66fe
#
_entry.id   09ee1571ddc04a6cf8795c4659ee66fe
#
_cell.length_a   1.000
_cell.length_b   1.000
_cell.length_c   1.000
_cell.angle_alpha   90.00
_cell.angle_beta   90.00
_cell.angle_gamma   90.00
#
_symmetry.space_group_name_H-M   'P 1'
#
loop_
_entity.id
_entity.type
_entity.pdbx_description
1 polymer ?
#
loop_
_entity_poly.entity_id
_entity_poly.type
_entity_poly.pdbx_seq_one_letter_code
_entity_poly.pdbx_strand_id
1 'polypeptide(L)'
;KSCNGKIRRVAMRKIIFEGSGFQDFVEWATIDKKLYQRIVDLIMDILRQPFSGIGKPEPLKHDLKGYWSRRINDTHRLVYKVNDEAVIIVSCKYHY
;
A
#
# COMPACT_ATOMS: atom_id res chain seq x y z
N LYS A 1 5.22 -27.43 -8.50
CA LYS A 1 5.32 -26.97 -8.17
C LYS A 1 5.41 -26.37 -7.92
N SER A 2 5.42 -26.34 -8.08
CA SER A 2 5.54 -25.65 -7.86
C SER A 2 5.73 -25.11 -7.59
N CYS A 3 5.82 -25.13 -7.74
CA CYS A 3 6.05 -24.49 -7.54
C CYS A 3 6.43 -24.24 -7.18
N ASN A 4 6.55 -24.51 -7.23
CA ASN A 4 7.00 -24.09 -6.96
C ASN A 4 7.67 -23.64 -6.74
N GLY A 5 7.64 -23.58 -6.74
CA GLY A 5 8.29 -23.10 -6.65
C GLY A 5 8.85 -22.50 -6.86
N LYS A 6 8.73 -22.50 -7.27
CA LYS A 6 9.29 -21.81 -7.40
C LYS A 6 9.50 -20.87 -7.10
N ILE A 7 9.33 -20.92 -6.92
CA ILE A 7 9.46 -19.83 -6.50
C ILE A 7 10.67 -19.27 -6.04
N ARG A 8 11.35 -18.91 -6.34
CA ARG A 8 12.20 -18.32 -6.03
C ARG A 8 12.49 -17.28 -6.09
N ARG A 9 12.52 -17.06 -6.06
CA ARG A 9 12.57 -16.03 -6.33
C ARG A 9 12.95 -15.01 -5.52
N VAL A 10 13.15 -13.90 -5.92
CA VAL A 10 13.30 -12.73 -5.09
C VAL A 10 12.20 -12.70 -4.05
N ALA A 11 12.57 -12.62 -2.79
CA ALA A 11 11.60 -12.54 -1.73
C ALA A 11 10.88 -11.20 -1.80
N MET A 12 9.57 -11.21 -1.95
CA MET A 12 8.77 -10.01 -1.86
C MET A 12 8.46 -9.72 -0.40
N ARG A 13 8.31 -8.44 -0.07
CA ARG A 13 7.88 -8.05 1.26
C ARG A 13 6.45 -8.52 1.50
N LYS A 14 6.14 -8.79 2.75
CA LYS A 14 4.78 -9.13 3.17
C LYS A 14 3.93 -7.87 3.16
N ILE A 15 2.62 -8.06 3.07
CA ILE A 15 1.66 -6.97 3.26
C ILE A 15 1.05 -7.14 4.63
N ILE A 16 1.13 -6.10 5.44
CA ILE A 16 0.53 -6.08 6.78
C ILE A 16 -0.42 -4.89 6.82
N PHE A 17 -1.61 -5.09 7.35
CA PHE A 17 -2.55 -3.99 7.59
C PHE A 17 -2.56 -3.66 9.08
N GLU A 18 -2.48 -2.37 9.40
CA GLU A 18 -2.58 -1.88 10.77
C GLU A 18 -3.63 -0.78 10.82
N GLY A 19 -4.09 -0.46 12.00
CA GLY A 19 -5.08 0.58 12.17
C GLY A 19 -6.33 0.28 11.36
N SER A 20 -6.81 1.26 10.63
CA SER A 20 -7.99 1.10 9.79
C SER A 20 -7.69 0.55 8.40
N GLY A 21 -6.43 0.22 8.12
CA GLY A 21 -6.00 -0.12 6.76
C GLY A 21 -6.80 -1.24 6.13
N PHE A 22 -6.97 -2.35 6.83
CA PHE A 22 -7.70 -3.48 6.28
C PHE A 22 -9.18 -3.16 6.10
N GLN A 23 -9.78 -2.54 7.09
CA GLN A 23 -11.19 -2.18 7.01
C GLN A 23 -11.44 -1.23 5.83
N ASP A 24 -10.61 -0.20 5.68
CA ASP A 24 -10.70 0.72 4.55
C ASP A 24 -10.62 -0.02 3.23
N PHE A 25 -9.64 -0.91 3.13
CA PHE A 25 -9.40 -1.67 1.92
C PHE A 25 -10.62 -2.51 1.53
N VAL A 26 -11.17 -3.22 2.50
CA VAL A 26 -12.34 -4.07 2.27
C VAL A 26 -13.56 -3.22 1.89
N GLU A 27 -13.73 -2.08 2.53
CA GLU A 27 -14.86 -1.20 2.23
C GLU A 27 -14.83 -0.70 0.80
N TRP A 28 -13.64 -0.36 0.28
CA TRP A 28 -13.54 0.11 -1.09
C TRP A 28 -14.02 -0.92 -2.09
N ALA A 29 -13.80 -2.20 -1.82
CA ALA A 29 -14.25 -3.27 -2.71
C ALA A 29 -15.77 -3.23 -2.92
N THR A 30 -16.51 -2.73 -1.94
CA THR A 30 -17.96 -2.63 -2.01
C THR A 30 -18.41 -1.26 -2.49
N ILE A 31 -17.73 -0.20 -2.04
CA ILE A 31 -18.17 1.18 -2.29
C ILE A 31 -17.82 1.65 -3.69
N ASP A 32 -16.61 1.39 -4.14
CA ASP A 32 -16.13 1.92 -5.41
C ASP A 32 -15.04 1.01 -5.97
N LYS A 33 -15.43 0.18 -6.92
CA LYS A 33 -14.52 -0.81 -7.48
C LYS A 33 -13.35 -0.19 -8.22
N LYS A 34 -13.52 0.99 -8.80
CA LYS A 34 -12.41 1.65 -9.47
C LYS A 34 -11.33 2.09 -8.50
N LEU A 35 -11.76 2.66 -7.37
CA LEU A 35 -10.80 3.05 -6.33
C LEU A 35 -10.18 1.82 -5.68
N TYR A 36 -10.96 0.78 -5.47
CA TYR A 36 -10.42 -0.48 -4.97
C TYR A 36 -9.30 -0.99 -5.88
N GLN A 37 -9.55 -1.02 -7.19
CA GLN A 37 -8.53 -1.48 -8.13
C GLN A 37 -7.31 -0.56 -8.13
N ARG A 38 -7.54 0.74 -8.00
CA ARG A 38 -6.45 1.70 -7.91
C ARG A 38 -5.57 1.40 -6.70
N ILE A 39 -6.19 1.09 -5.56
CA ILE A 39 -5.45 0.76 -4.35
C ILE A 39 -4.66 -0.53 -4.52
N VAL A 40 -5.26 -1.55 -5.14
CA VAL A 40 -4.54 -2.79 -5.43
C VAL A 40 -3.32 -2.50 -6.30
N ASP A 41 -3.47 -1.69 -7.34
CA ASP A 41 -2.36 -1.34 -8.22
C ASP A 41 -1.26 -0.60 -7.46
N LEU A 42 -1.66 0.31 -6.56
CA LEU A 42 -0.68 1.02 -5.74
C LEU A 42 0.09 0.07 -4.83
N ILE A 43 -0.60 -0.86 -4.19
CA ILE A 43 0.06 -1.83 -3.32
C ILE A 43 1.03 -2.71 -4.11
N MET A 44 0.63 -3.17 -5.28
CA MET A 44 1.51 -3.97 -6.12
C MET A 44 2.75 -3.17 -6.53
N ASP A 45 2.57 -1.89 -6.84
CA ASP A 45 3.69 -1.05 -7.21
C ASP A 45 4.62 -0.79 -6.02
N ILE A 46 4.06 -0.60 -4.82
CA ILE A 46 4.85 -0.43 -3.60
C ILE A 46 5.72 -1.67 -3.35
N LEU A 47 5.19 -2.85 -3.60
CA LEU A 47 5.95 -4.08 -3.42
C LEU A 47 7.17 -4.13 -4.34
N ARG A 48 7.06 -3.55 -5.53
CA ARG A 48 8.17 -3.54 -6.48
C ARG A 48 9.14 -2.39 -6.23
N GLN A 49 8.62 -1.23 -5.89
CA GLN A 49 9.43 -0.02 -5.73
C GLN A 49 8.80 0.87 -4.67
N PRO A 50 9.15 0.63 -3.39
CA PRO A 50 8.43 1.25 -2.27
C PRO A 50 8.50 2.77 -2.21
N PHE A 51 9.53 3.38 -2.79
CA PHE A 51 9.75 4.81 -2.62
C PHE A 51 9.65 5.60 -3.92
N SER A 52 9.21 4.96 -4.98
CA SER A 52 9.03 5.60 -6.28
C SER A 52 7.89 4.90 -7.00
N GLY A 53 7.46 5.47 -8.12
CA GLY A 53 6.44 4.84 -8.95
C GLY A 53 5.14 5.62 -8.98
N ILE A 54 4.04 4.93 -9.19
CA ILE A 54 2.74 5.57 -9.42
C ILE A 54 2.18 6.17 -8.14
N GLY A 55 1.30 7.16 -8.28
CA GLY A 55 0.60 7.76 -7.15
C GLY A 55 1.41 8.78 -6.39
N LYS A 56 2.51 9.26 -6.95
CA LYS A 56 3.34 10.32 -6.35
C LYS A 56 3.74 9.99 -4.90
N PRO A 57 4.55 8.93 -4.70
CA PRO A 57 4.97 8.58 -3.34
C PRO A 57 5.73 9.72 -2.68
N GLU A 58 5.33 10.04 -1.46
CA GLU A 58 5.91 11.13 -0.68
C GLU A 58 6.17 10.70 0.74
N PRO A 59 7.35 11.05 1.31
CA PRO A 59 7.56 10.82 2.73
C PRO A 59 6.77 11.82 3.55
N LEU A 60 6.22 11.39 4.66
CA LEU A 60 5.46 12.24 5.55
C LEU A 60 6.37 12.81 6.63
N LYS A 61 5.89 13.84 7.31
CA LYS A 61 6.68 14.60 8.26
C LYS A 61 6.02 14.64 9.63
N HIS A 62 6.75 15.21 10.59
CA HIS A 62 6.24 15.43 11.95
C HIS A 62 5.83 14.12 12.59
N ASP A 63 4.62 14.00 13.09
CA ASP A 63 4.15 12.82 13.79
C ASP A 63 4.12 11.59 12.91
N LEU A 64 4.11 11.78 11.61
CA LEU A 64 4.06 10.67 10.65
C LEU A 64 5.41 10.43 9.98
N LYS A 65 6.47 10.93 10.58
CA LYS A 65 7.82 10.68 10.06
C LYS A 65 8.08 9.18 9.99
N GLY A 66 8.60 8.74 8.87
CA GLY A 66 8.83 7.31 8.61
C GLY A 66 7.72 6.67 7.81
N TYR A 67 6.60 7.35 7.68
CA TYR A 67 5.51 6.89 6.84
C TYR A 67 5.58 7.55 5.47
N TRP A 68 4.92 6.93 4.50
CA TRP A 68 4.84 7.43 3.14
C TRP A 68 3.38 7.45 2.72
N SER A 69 3.06 8.27 1.72
CA SER A 69 1.73 8.26 1.16
C SER A 69 1.80 8.20 -0.36
N ARG A 70 0.76 7.62 -0.95
CA ARG A 70 0.55 7.65 -2.38
C ARG A 70 -0.88 8.11 -2.63
N ARG A 71 -1.06 8.86 -3.70
CA ARG A 71 -2.37 9.40 -4.04
C ARG A 71 -3.26 8.32 -4.62
N ILE A 72 -4.44 8.13 -4.04
CA ILE A 72 -5.48 7.29 -4.61
C ILE A 72 -6.31 8.14 -5.57
N ASN A 73 -6.80 9.28 -5.09
CA ASN A 73 -7.46 10.30 -5.91
C ASN A 73 -7.27 11.65 -5.21
N ASP A 74 -8.07 12.66 -5.57
CA ASP A 74 -7.91 14.00 -4.98
C ASP A 74 -8.23 14.04 -3.51
N THR A 75 -9.04 13.12 -3.01
CA THR A 75 -9.50 13.12 -1.62
C THR A 75 -8.74 12.11 -0.77
N HIS A 76 -8.40 10.96 -1.33
CA HIS A 76 -7.92 9.83 -0.54
C HIS A 76 -6.45 9.53 -0.81
N ARG A 77 -5.77 9.09 0.26
CA ARG A 77 -4.36 8.71 0.22
C ARG A 77 -4.20 7.33 0.82
N LEU A 78 -3.23 6.61 0.28
CA LEU A 78 -2.78 5.36 0.85
C LEU A 78 -1.56 5.68 1.72
N VAL A 79 -1.67 5.44 3.02
CA VAL A 79 -0.58 5.72 3.96
C VAL A 79 0.05 4.39 4.37
N TYR A 80 1.35 4.32 4.27
CA TYR A 80 2.08 3.07 4.51
C TYR A 80 3.47 3.36 5.05
N LYS A 81 4.09 2.33 5.60
CA LYS A 81 5.51 2.36 5.92
C LYS A 81 6.13 1.06 5.47
N VAL A 82 7.45 1.06 5.33
CA VAL A 82 8.18 -0.06 4.75
C VAL A 82 9.36 -0.42 5.64
N ASN A 83 9.55 -1.70 5.88
CA ASN A 83 10.78 -2.19 6.48
C ASN A 83 11.31 -3.32 5.60
N ASP A 84 12.36 -3.99 6.06
CA ASP A 84 13.01 -5.02 5.25
C ASP A 84 12.10 -6.21 4.96
N GLU A 85 11.10 -6.43 5.77
CA GLU A 85 10.25 -7.63 5.67
C GLU A 85 8.86 -7.34 5.16
N ALA A 86 8.36 -6.13 5.36
CA ALA A 86 6.95 -5.86 5.13
C ALA A 86 6.67 -4.46 4.63
N VAL A 87 5.57 -4.34 3.91
CA VAL A 87 4.89 -3.08 3.65
C VAL A 87 3.68 -3.06 4.58
N ILE A 88 3.58 -2.04 5.39
CA ILE A 88 2.53 -1.93 6.40
C ILE A 88 1.57 -0.84 5.97
N ILE A 89 0.35 -1.24 5.65
CA ILE A 89 -0.70 -0.33 5.19
C ILE A 89 -1.47 0.15 6.40
N VAL A 90 -1.44 1.45 6.66
CA VAL A 90 -2.03 2.04 7.86
C VAL A 90 -3.43 2.56 7.59
N SER A 91 -3.64 3.17 6.43
CA SER A 91 -4.96 3.63 6.03
C SER A 91 -4.99 3.79 4.52
N CYS A 92 -6.19 3.75 3.95
CA CYS A 92 -6.36 4.01 2.54
C CYS A 92 -7.66 4.78 2.30
N LYS A 93 -7.99 5.66 3.23
CA LYS A 93 -9.16 6.49 3.13
C LYS A 93 -8.84 7.86 3.72
N TYR A 94 -9.27 8.93 3.03
CA TYR A 94 -9.05 10.30 3.45
C TYR A 94 -7.57 10.70 3.48
N HIS A 95 -7.32 11.88 3.99
CA HIS A 95 -5.97 12.38 4.21
C HIS A 95 -5.47 11.93 5.57
N TYR A 96 -4.17 11.94 5.68
CA TYR A 96 -3.52 11.73 6.96
C TYR A 96 -3.54 13.01 7.79
#